data_413883c001b54cf75d3336f04453bf81
#
_entry.id   413883c001b54cf75d3336f04453bf81
#
_cell.length_a   1.000
_cell.length_b   1.000
_cell.length_c   1.000
_cell.angle_alpha   90.00
_cell.angle_beta   90.00
_cell.angle_gamma   90.00
#
_symmetry.space_group_name_H-M   'P 1'
#
loop_
_entity.id
_entity.type
_entity.pdbx_description
1 polymer ?
#
loop_
_entity_poly.entity_id
_entity_poly.type
_entity_poly.pdbx_seq_one_letter_code
_entity_poly.pdbx_strand_id
1 'polypeptide(L)'
;MALVTLAVTTPAFAAKRSIMELPLFERAVLIIKKFETLHKPRHWPYVGYGHQVQPGEHYRRGCQLTEAQADALLRKDLAKFCALYSQYGKDSVLLGALAYNCGPGVVNKSTVLKKLKRGDRNIFKSYTSHCRYKGKWHKGLYNRRLTEIAALFVP
;
A
#
# COMPACT_ATOMS: atom_id res chain seq x y z
N MET A 1 57.13 -14.44 22.98
CA MET A 1 56.60 -13.50 21.96
C MET A 1 55.19 -13.95 21.59
N ALA A 2 54.17 -13.23 22.05
CA ALA A 2 52.78 -13.57 21.76
C ALA A 2 52.33 -12.78 20.52
N LEU A 3 51.91 -13.49 19.45
CA LEU A 3 51.29 -12.88 18.27
C LEU A 3 49.87 -12.46 18.62
N VAL A 4 49.64 -11.16 18.65
CA VAL A 4 48.27 -10.58 18.73
C VAL A 4 47.71 -10.53 17.31
N THR A 5 46.79 -11.45 17.01
CA THR A 5 46.01 -11.40 15.76
C THR A 5 44.89 -10.39 15.91
N LEU A 6 45.01 -9.20 15.28
CA LEU A 6 43.94 -8.25 15.13
C LEU A 6 42.92 -8.81 14.13
N ALA A 7 41.74 -9.19 14.61
CA ALA A 7 40.59 -9.47 13.73
C ALA A 7 40.03 -8.15 13.20
N VAL A 8 40.28 -7.87 11.92
CA VAL A 8 39.63 -6.76 11.21
C VAL A 8 38.20 -7.20 10.87
N THR A 9 37.22 -6.77 11.68
CA THR A 9 35.83 -6.92 11.32
C THR A 9 35.50 -5.87 10.26
N THR A 10 35.44 -6.29 9.00
CA THR A 10 34.87 -5.47 7.92
C THR A 10 33.37 -5.29 8.20
N PRO A 11 32.84 -4.04 8.20
CA PRO A 11 31.41 -3.86 8.30
C PRO A 11 30.76 -4.47 7.05
N ALA A 12 29.96 -5.51 7.25
CA ALA A 12 29.13 -6.05 6.19
C ALA A 12 28.21 -4.94 5.72
N PHE A 13 28.44 -4.42 4.51
CA PHE A 13 27.50 -3.55 3.81
C PHE A 13 26.22 -4.37 3.65
N ALA A 14 25.20 -4.07 4.47
CA ALA A 14 23.86 -4.60 4.28
C ALA A 14 23.36 -4.08 2.92
N ALA A 15 23.45 -4.92 1.90
CA ALA A 15 22.95 -4.63 0.57
C ALA A 15 21.47 -4.21 0.74
N LYS A 16 21.10 -3.01 0.25
CA LYS A 16 19.72 -2.55 0.24
C LYS A 16 18.90 -3.53 -0.59
N ARG A 17 18.14 -4.39 0.08
CA ARG A 17 17.25 -5.34 -0.60
C ARG A 17 16.21 -4.57 -1.41
N SER A 18 15.96 -5.03 -2.63
CA SER A 18 14.91 -4.48 -3.47
C SER A 18 13.54 -4.80 -2.86
N ILE A 19 12.60 -3.84 -2.92
CA ILE A 19 11.20 -4.09 -2.56
C ILE A 19 10.63 -5.29 -3.35
N MET A 20 11.16 -5.57 -4.54
CA MET A 20 10.73 -6.67 -5.40
C MET A 20 11.06 -8.06 -4.86
N GLU A 21 11.92 -8.16 -3.85
CA GLU A 21 12.23 -9.41 -3.15
C GLU A 21 11.20 -9.76 -2.06
N LEU A 22 10.34 -8.81 -1.69
CA LEU A 22 9.31 -8.99 -0.68
C LEU A 22 8.04 -9.64 -1.27
N PRO A 23 7.24 -10.33 -0.44
CA PRO A 23 5.88 -10.74 -0.82
C PRO A 23 5.03 -9.54 -1.26
N LEU A 24 4.08 -9.77 -2.17
CA LEU A 24 3.22 -8.70 -2.71
C LEU A 24 2.54 -7.85 -1.62
N PHE A 25 2.05 -8.50 -0.56
CA PHE A 25 1.41 -7.82 0.57
C PHE A 25 2.36 -6.83 1.27
N GLU A 26 3.60 -7.23 1.51
CA GLU A 26 4.63 -6.36 2.12
C GLU A 26 4.99 -5.19 1.20
N ARG A 27 5.06 -5.43 -0.12
CA ARG A 27 5.24 -4.34 -1.11
C ARG A 27 4.10 -3.33 -1.01
N ALA A 28 2.85 -3.80 -0.93
CA ALA A 28 1.68 -2.93 -0.80
C ALA A 28 1.71 -2.11 0.50
N VAL A 29 2.06 -2.72 1.64
CA VAL A 29 2.23 -2.02 2.92
C VAL A 29 3.24 -0.89 2.80
N LEU A 30 4.42 -1.14 2.22
CA LEU A 30 5.46 -0.11 2.05
C LEU A 30 5.02 1.02 1.11
N ILE A 31 4.32 0.69 0.03
CA ILE A 31 3.80 1.67 -0.92
C ILE A 31 2.76 2.56 -0.24
N ILE A 32 1.81 1.98 0.49
CA ILE A 32 0.78 2.75 1.20
C ILE A 32 1.43 3.69 2.22
N LYS A 33 2.36 3.20 3.05
CA LYS A 33 3.10 4.02 4.02
C LYS A 33 3.81 5.20 3.36
N LYS A 34 4.41 4.99 2.20
CA LYS A 34 5.10 6.03 1.43
C LYS A 34 4.16 7.14 0.97
N PHE A 35 2.97 6.80 0.47
CA PHE A 35 2.05 7.76 -0.14
C PHE A 35 1.07 8.39 0.86
N GLU A 36 0.62 7.64 1.89
CA GLU A 36 -0.29 8.18 2.90
C GLU A 36 0.43 8.99 3.97
N THR A 37 1.67 8.60 4.32
CA THR A 37 2.41 9.13 5.48
C THR A 37 1.66 8.93 6.80
N LEU A 38 2.33 9.12 7.94
CA LEU A 38 1.68 8.98 9.24
C LEU A 38 0.80 10.20 9.53
N HIS A 39 -0.50 9.99 9.69
CA HIS A 39 -1.46 11.05 9.96
C HIS A 39 -1.26 11.68 11.35
N LYS A 40 -1.38 13.01 11.38
CA LYS A 40 -1.28 13.85 12.58
C LYS A 40 -2.69 14.19 13.09
N PRO A 41 -2.84 14.71 14.34
CA PRO A 41 -4.15 15.07 14.91
C PRO A 41 -5.04 15.96 14.02
N ARG A 42 -4.42 16.86 13.23
CA ARG A 42 -5.13 17.75 12.30
C ARG A 42 -5.84 17.03 11.13
N HIS A 43 -5.49 15.76 10.88
CA HIS A 43 -6.06 14.99 9.79
C HIS A 43 -7.33 14.24 10.20
N TRP A 44 -7.83 14.46 11.43
CA TRP A 44 -9.08 13.84 11.87
C TRP A 44 -10.19 14.03 10.83
N PRO A 45 -11.01 13.00 10.52
CA PRO A 45 -11.14 11.70 11.18
C PRO A 45 -10.20 10.60 10.65
N TYR A 46 -9.10 10.94 10.01
CA TYR A 46 -8.13 9.96 9.51
C TYR A 46 -7.00 9.78 10.53
N VAL A 47 -6.65 8.51 10.84
CA VAL A 47 -5.58 8.11 11.75
C VAL A 47 -4.62 7.13 11.09
N GLY A 48 -3.44 6.94 11.68
CA GLY A 48 -2.43 6.01 11.16
C GLY A 48 -2.01 6.34 9.74
N TYR A 49 -2.08 5.39 8.84
CA TYR A 49 -1.76 5.55 7.42
C TYR A 49 -3.06 5.63 6.57
N GLY A 50 -3.96 6.52 6.94
CA GLY A 50 -5.17 6.81 6.16
C GLY A 50 -6.42 6.02 6.56
N HIS A 51 -6.43 5.39 7.74
CA HIS A 51 -7.65 4.78 8.28
C HIS A 51 -8.67 5.85 8.63
N GLN A 52 -9.84 5.82 8.02
CA GLN A 52 -10.97 6.66 8.38
C GLN A 52 -11.71 6.03 9.56
N VAL A 53 -11.71 6.72 10.70
CA VAL A 53 -12.39 6.26 11.92
C VAL A 53 -13.88 6.05 11.66
N GLN A 54 -14.37 4.86 12.01
CA GLN A 54 -15.76 4.46 11.83
C GLN A 54 -16.56 4.64 13.13
N PRO A 55 -17.89 4.82 13.05
CA PRO A 55 -18.75 4.81 14.23
C PRO A 55 -18.55 3.55 15.07
N GLY A 56 -18.38 3.72 16.39
CA GLY A 56 -18.14 2.61 17.33
C GLY A 56 -16.66 2.25 17.55
N GLU A 57 -15.73 2.85 16.82
CA GLU A 57 -14.31 2.70 17.10
C GLU A 57 -13.84 3.60 18.24
N HIS A 58 -12.88 3.12 19.04
CA HIS A 58 -12.43 3.78 20.28
C HIS A 58 -11.36 4.86 20.08
N TYR A 59 -11.25 5.45 18.88
CA TYR A 59 -10.32 6.54 18.64
C TYR A 59 -10.89 7.87 19.10
N ARG A 60 -10.13 8.61 19.94
CA ARG A 60 -10.51 9.96 20.36
C ARG A 60 -10.17 10.98 19.28
N ARG A 61 -11.01 11.99 19.13
CA ARG A 61 -10.75 13.11 18.21
C ARG A 61 -9.36 13.71 18.48
N GLY A 62 -8.55 13.83 17.45
CA GLY A 62 -7.21 14.38 17.53
C GLY A 62 -6.15 13.42 18.09
N CYS A 63 -6.45 12.12 18.26
CA CYS A 63 -5.43 11.15 18.63
C CYS A 63 -4.39 10.98 17.51
N GLN A 64 -3.18 10.62 17.92
CA GLN A 64 -2.09 10.23 17.02
C GLN A 64 -1.62 8.83 17.40
N LEU A 65 -1.54 7.94 16.42
CA LEU A 65 -1.03 6.59 16.61
C LEU A 65 0.50 6.60 16.56
N THR A 66 1.14 5.70 17.29
CA THR A 66 2.55 5.38 17.08
C THR A 66 2.72 4.67 15.72
N GLU A 67 3.94 4.64 15.19
CA GLU A 67 4.20 3.93 13.93
C GLU A 67 3.82 2.45 14.02
N ALA A 68 4.09 1.79 15.14
CA ALA A 68 3.73 0.39 15.34
C ALA A 68 2.21 0.17 15.35
N GLN A 69 1.45 1.03 16.03
CA GLN A 69 -0.01 0.98 16.03
C GLN A 69 -0.59 1.26 14.63
N ALA A 70 -0.04 2.26 13.95
CA ALA A 70 -0.46 2.62 12.60
C ALA A 70 -0.14 1.52 11.58
N ASP A 71 1.01 0.84 11.70
CA ASP A 71 1.39 -0.30 10.86
C ASP A 71 0.42 -1.48 11.07
N ALA A 72 0.13 -1.83 12.32
CA ALA A 72 -0.81 -2.90 12.64
C ALA A 72 -2.22 -2.61 12.09
N LEU A 73 -2.69 -1.37 12.20
CA LEU A 73 -3.99 -0.94 11.67
C LEU A 73 -4.02 -0.99 10.14
N LEU A 74 -2.97 -0.47 9.48
CA LEU A 74 -2.82 -0.55 8.02
C LEU A 74 -2.90 -1.99 7.53
N ARG A 75 -2.15 -2.91 8.14
CA ARG A 75 -2.13 -4.33 7.76
C ARG A 75 -3.51 -4.97 7.91
N LYS A 76 -4.20 -4.68 9.01
CA LYS A 76 -5.56 -5.14 9.25
C LYS A 76 -6.53 -4.66 8.17
N ASP A 77 -6.47 -3.37 7.81
CA ASP A 77 -7.36 -2.79 6.80
C ASP A 77 -7.02 -3.29 5.39
N LEU A 78 -5.73 -3.33 5.04
CA LEU A 78 -5.30 -3.85 3.74
C LEU A 78 -5.70 -5.32 3.57
N ALA A 79 -5.55 -6.15 4.61
CA ALA A 79 -5.97 -7.55 4.58
C ALA A 79 -7.47 -7.69 4.30
N LYS A 80 -8.31 -6.83 4.90
CA LYS A 80 -9.76 -6.80 4.61
C LYS A 80 -10.03 -6.47 3.14
N PHE A 81 -9.35 -5.46 2.60
CA PHE A 81 -9.51 -5.09 1.19
C PHE A 81 -9.01 -6.18 0.25
N CYS A 82 -7.88 -6.82 0.53
CA CYS A 82 -7.38 -7.95 -0.26
C CYS A 82 -8.38 -9.14 -0.23
N ALA A 83 -9.00 -9.42 0.92
CA ALA A 83 -9.98 -10.49 1.07
C ALA A 83 -11.22 -10.29 0.18
N LEU A 84 -11.65 -9.03 -0.05
CA LEU A 84 -12.75 -8.73 -0.98
C LEU A 84 -12.48 -9.19 -2.42
N TYR A 85 -11.21 -9.33 -2.77
CA TYR A 85 -10.77 -9.69 -4.12
C TYR A 85 -10.01 -11.02 -4.16
N SER A 86 -10.18 -11.88 -3.14
CA SER A 86 -9.47 -13.17 -3.03
C SER A 86 -9.68 -14.09 -4.25
N GLN A 87 -10.88 -14.05 -4.87
CA GLN A 87 -11.18 -14.80 -6.08
C GLN A 87 -10.33 -14.41 -7.30
N TYR A 88 -9.64 -13.29 -7.26
CA TYR A 88 -8.73 -12.85 -8.33
C TYR A 88 -7.27 -13.31 -8.13
N GLY A 89 -7.02 -14.15 -7.12
CA GLY A 89 -5.72 -14.79 -6.89
C GLY A 89 -4.56 -13.78 -6.81
N LYS A 90 -3.63 -13.87 -7.77
CA LYS A 90 -2.45 -12.99 -7.82
C LYS A 90 -2.76 -11.49 -7.90
N ASP A 91 -3.95 -11.12 -8.35
CA ASP A 91 -4.36 -9.73 -8.47
C ASP A 91 -5.04 -9.18 -7.20
N SER A 92 -5.29 -10.01 -6.20
CA SER A 92 -6.01 -9.61 -4.97
C SER A 92 -5.32 -8.48 -4.22
N VAL A 93 -3.99 -8.49 -4.16
CA VAL A 93 -3.21 -7.43 -3.48
C VAL A 93 -3.22 -6.13 -4.27
N LEU A 94 -3.10 -6.19 -5.59
CA LEU A 94 -3.20 -5.01 -6.46
C LEU A 94 -4.57 -4.33 -6.32
N LEU A 95 -5.65 -5.12 -6.37
CA LEU A 95 -7.02 -4.62 -6.21
C LEU A 95 -7.28 -4.12 -4.78
N GLY A 96 -6.75 -4.82 -3.78
CA GLY A 96 -6.83 -4.40 -2.37
C GLY A 96 -6.14 -3.06 -2.12
N ALA A 97 -4.94 -2.85 -2.68
CA ALA A 97 -4.21 -1.59 -2.59
C ALA A 97 -4.96 -0.43 -3.28
N LEU A 98 -5.57 -0.69 -4.45
CA LEU A 98 -6.42 0.29 -5.12
C LEU A 98 -7.66 0.63 -4.28
N ALA A 99 -8.31 -0.40 -3.70
CA ALA A 99 -9.49 -0.21 -2.84
C ALA A 99 -9.16 0.52 -1.54
N TYR A 100 -7.98 0.31 -0.98
CA TYR A 100 -7.50 1.05 0.20
C TYR A 100 -7.52 2.58 -0.05
N ASN A 101 -7.15 3.03 -1.24
CA ASN A 101 -7.13 4.45 -1.58
C ASN A 101 -8.44 4.99 -2.17
N CYS A 102 -9.09 4.23 -3.06
CA CYS A 102 -10.26 4.71 -3.81
C CYS A 102 -11.59 4.22 -3.24
N GLY A 103 -11.55 3.26 -2.32
CA GLY A 103 -12.73 2.55 -1.83
C GLY A 103 -13.16 1.39 -2.74
N PRO A 104 -13.72 0.31 -2.17
CA PRO A 104 -14.13 -0.87 -2.93
C PRO A 104 -15.26 -0.58 -3.93
N GLY A 105 -16.14 0.39 -3.63
CA GLY A 105 -17.20 0.79 -4.55
C GLY A 105 -16.69 1.32 -5.89
N VAL A 106 -15.54 2.03 -5.89
CA VAL A 106 -14.88 2.50 -7.12
C VAL A 106 -14.27 1.33 -7.86
N VAL A 107 -13.55 0.46 -7.16
CA VAL A 107 -12.89 -0.71 -7.76
C VAL A 107 -13.90 -1.65 -8.41
N ASN A 108 -15.03 -1.92 -7.74
CA ASN A 108 -16.07 -2.82 -8.24
C ASN A 108 -16.71 -2.35 -9.56
N LYS A 109 -16.74 -1.05 -9.80
CA LYS A 109 -17.26 -0.46 -11.05
C LYS A 109 -16.17 -0.21 -12.10
N SER A 110 -14.90 -0.42 -11.76
CA SER A 110 -13.75 -0.05 -12.58
C SER A 110 -13.59 -0.89 -13.83
N THR A 111 -13.01 -0.29 -14.85
CA THR A 111 -12.56 -0.99 -16.06
C THR A 111 -11.44 -2.00 -15.74
N VAL A 112 -10.62 -1.73 -14.71
CA VAL A 112 -9.59 -2.65 -14.24
C VAL A 112 -10.22 -4.00 -13.86
N LEU A 113 -11.22 -3.98 -12.97
CA LEU A 113 -11.87 -5.21 -12.53
C LEU A 113 -12.59 -5.93 -13.68
N LYS A 114 -13.27 -5.19 -14.56
CA LYS A 114 -13.94 -5.76 -15.75
C LYS A 114 -12.95 -6.46 -16.68
N LYS A 115 -11.76 -5.92 -16.85
CA LYS A 115 -10.69 -6.52 -17.65
C LYS A 115 -10.17 -7.81 -17.02
N LEU A 116 -9.79 -7.74 -15.73
CA LEU A 116 -9.27 -8.91 -15.00
C LEU A 116 -10.27 -10.06 -14.96
N LYS A 117 -11.57 -9.77 -14.79
CA LYS A 117 -12.65 -10.80 -14.88
C LYS A 117 -12.67 -11.57 -16.18
N ARG A 118 -12.24 -10.97 -17.29
CA ARG A 118 -12.20 -11.59 -18.62
C ARG A 118 -10.82 -12.15 -18.96
N GLY A 119 -9.87 -12.12 -18.03
CA GLY A 119 -8.49 -12.53 -18.29
C GLY A 119 -7.66 -11.52 -19.10
N ASP A 120 -8.20 -10.31 -19.35
CA ASP A 120 -7.46 -9.26 -20.06
C ASP A 120 -6.42 -8.62 -19.12
N ARG A 121 -5.14 -8.90 -19.41
CA ARG A 121 -4.00 -8.40 -18.63
C ARG A 121 -3.57 -6.99 -19.03
N ASN A 122 -4.12 -6.39 -20.08
CA ASN A 122 -3.79 -5.03 -20.52
C ASN A 122 -4.52 -3.99 -19.67
N ILE A 123 -4.15 -3.87 -18.39
CA ILE A 123 -4.81 -3.00 -17.40
C ILE A 123 -4.07 -1.68 -17.13
N PHE A 124 -2.89 -1.47 -17.68
CA PHE A 124 -2.03 -0.32 -17.36
C PHE A 124 -2.79 1.02 -17.46
N LYS A 125 -3.38 1.30 -18.62
CA LYS A 125 -4.11 2.56 -18.86
C LYS A 125 -5.32 2.72 -17.93
N SER A 126 -6.09 1.65 -17.72
CA SER A 126 -7.27 1.68 -16.85
C SER A 126 -6.88 1.82 -15.38
N TYR A 127 -5.78 1.20 -14.94
CA TYR A 127 -5.29 1.32 -13.57
C TYR A 127 -4.75 2.73 -13.29
N THR A 128 -3.90 3.26 -14.16
CA THR A 128 -3.30 4.59 -13.98
C THR A 128 -4.29 5.74 -14.13
N SER A 129 -5.47 5.49 -14.72
CA SER A 129 -6.55 6.49 -14.79
C SER A 129 -7.20 6.81 -13.43
N HIS A 130 -6.98 5.95 -12.39
CA HIS A 130 -7.41 6.24 -11.02
C HIS A 130 -6.51 7.26 -10.32
N CYS A 131 -6.35 8.43 -10.93
CA CYS A 131 -5.46 9.51 -10.50
C CYS A 131 -6.15 10.88 -10.44
N ARG A 132 -7.46 10.90 -10.24
CA ARG A 132 -8.22 12.15 -10.13
C ARG A 132 -8.60 12.45 -8.69
N TYR A 133 -8.47 13.72 -8.30
CA TYR A 133 -8.99 14.26 -7.05
C TYR A 133 -9.93 15.43 -7.35
N LYS A 134 -11.15 15.37 -6.84
CA LYS A 134 -12.22 16.35 -7.15
C LYS A 134 -12.38 16.58 -8.67
N GLY A 135 -12.34 15.49 -9.43
CA GLY A 135 -12.50 15.51 -10.90
C GLY A 135 -11.25 15.94 -11.69
N LYS A 136 -10.21 16.46 -11.03
CA LYS A 136 -8.98 16.94 -11.68
C LYS A 136 -7.87 15.90 -11.60
N TRP A 137 -7.04 15.82 -12.64
CA TRP A 137 -5.83 15.01 -12.62
C TRP A 137 -4.89 15.44 -11.51
N HIS A 138 -4.29 14.46 -10.81
CA HIS A 138 -3.42 14.71 -9.66
C HIS A 138 -2.12 13.92 -9.80
N LYS A 139 -0.99 14.62 -9.94
CA LYS A 139 0.34 14.02 -10.15
C LYS A 139 0.73 13.00 -9.08
N GLY A 140 0.47 13.30 -7.80
CA GLY A 140 0.78 12.38 -6.69
C GLY A 140 0.02 11.06 -6.77
N LEU A 141 -1.28 11.11 -7.13
CA LEU A 141 -2.07 9.91 -7.34
C LEU A 141 -1.61 9.13 -8.57
N TYR A 142 -1.25 9.80 -9.65
CA TYR A 142 -0.69 9.15 -10.83
C TYR A 142 0.62 8.41 -10.51
N ASN A 143 1.55 9.06 -9.80
CA ASN A 143 2.80 8.43 -9.35
C ASN A 143 2.53 7.23 -8.45
N ARG A 144 1.53 7.32 -7.57
CA ARG A 144 1.10 6.18 -6.75
C ARG A 144 0.63 5.01 -7.61
N ARG A 145 -0.23 5.25 -8.60
CA ARG A 145 -0.70 4.20 -9.54
C ARG A 145 0.44 3.57 -10.32
N LEU A 146 1.41 4.36 -10.79
CA LEU A 146 2.60 3.84 -11.46
C LEU A 146 3.42 2.93 -10.53
N THR A 147 3.62 3.33 -9.28
CA THR A 147 4.36 2.54 -8.29
C THR A 147 3.63 1.25 -7.95
N GLU A 148 2.31 1.32 -7.73
CA GLU A 148 1.49 0.14 -7.42
C GLU A 148 1.49 -0.87 -8.56
N ILE A 149 1.26 -0.44 -9.80
CA ILE A 149 1.22 -1.38 -10.93
C ILE A 149 2.60 -1.98 -11.22
N ALA A 150 3.66 -1.21 -11.09
CA ALA A 150 5.03 -1.70 -11.27
C ALA A 150 5.44 -2.75 -10.23
N ALA A 151 5.01 -2.59 -8.98
CA ALA A 151 5.44 -3.43 -7.88
C ALA A 151 4.48 -4.58 -7.54
N LEU A 152 3.18 -4.45 -7.87
CA LEU A 152 2.13 -5.38 -7.44
C LEU A 152 1.47 -6.16 -8.58
N PHE A 153 1.53 -5.66 -9.82
CA PHE A 153 0.97 -6.38 -10.95
C PHE A 153 1.88 -7.56 -11.34
N VAL A 154 1.29 -8.74 -11.41
CA VAL A 154 1.94 -9.96 -11.89
C VAL A 154 1.36 -10.29 -13.25
N PRO A 155 2.14 -10.24 -14.33
CA PRO A 155 1.70 -10.50 -15.70
C PRO A 155 1.05 -11.86 -15.91
#